data_346a3fcb6ca778e37509fd29a4bfd776
#
_entry.id   346a3fcb6ca778e37509fd29a4bfd776
#
_cell.length_a   1.000
_cell.length_b   1.000
_cell.length_c   1.000
_cell.angle_alpha   90.00
_cell.angle_beta   90.00
_cell.angle_gamma   90.00
#
_symmetry.space_group_name_H-M   'P 1'
#
loop_
_entity.id
_entity.type
_entity.pdbx_description
1 polymer ?
#
loop_
_entity_poly.entity_id
_entity_poly.type
_entity_poly.pdbx_seq_one_letter_code
_entity_poly.pdbx_strand_id
1 'polypeptide(L)'
;MAARYGSDLIVDLMKILGIEYVALNPGSSFRGIHDSLVNYESGRQPNPEMILCCHEEIAVAVAHGYAKATGKIMPAIVHNVVGLQHASMAIYNAWCDHTPVMVMGGTGPMNSSKRRPWIDWIHTAQVQGNLVRDFVKWDDQPVGVEAFPSSIMRGYRIAMSDPGGPVYLCFDVTDQEAAIEKEIPLPDPSRFRPPAPLQADYDAIKEAARLLSTAQNPVILADYVGRNNDAVTSLVALADLLSIPVIDLGARLNFPNTHSLNLTGRNRELIANADVIMGLDMTDLYGALVRQDPVTHATTPATKPGCKVINVTLNDLSVRSWTSDFQELAPVDLPIVANTRVFLPALAEEIKKQGKFSKSVVDDRRKAMTAQHEEVHARWQADLKKRWDERPIAPPRLAYEVWEAIKKEDWLLVAGAFRGWPSRLWTWDKPGLFLGGYGGGGLGYGPAASVGAALPYRGTGKICVNLQRDGEMLYTSSAMWTAANTGVPLLTVMTNNRVYYNDVEHQEKVAITRGRPVENKLVGMEMAKPPVDFATLARSFSVHGEGPITEPEQIRPAVERAIKVIKEEKRPALVDVYMQMV
;
A
#
# COMPACT_ATOMS: atom_id res chain seq x y z
N MET A 1 -14.08 20.57 27.84
CA MET A 1 -13.77 20.32 29.27
C MET A 1 -12.30 19.98 29.35
N ALA A 2 -11.61 20.31 30.43
CA ALA A 2 -10.24 19.81 30.63
C ALA A 2 -10.28 18.29 30.87
N ALA A 3 -9.26 17.57 30.39
CA ALA A 3 -9.09 16.14 30.62
C ALA A 3 -9.07 15.84 32.12
N ARG A 4 -9.82 14.81 32.52
CA ARG A 4 -9.92 14.37 33.93
C ARG A 4 -9.15 13.09 34.19
N TYR A 5 -8.94 12.31 33.16
CA TYR A 5 -8.23 11.03 33.20
C TYR A 5 -7.16 10.97 32.14
N GLY A 6 -6.16 10.10 32.32
CA GLY A 6 -5.10 9.94 31.35
C GLY A 6 -5.60 9.57 29.95
N SER A 7 -6.68 8.79 29.86
CA SER A 7 -7.31 8.46 28.58
C SER A 7 -7.99 9.65 27.91
N ASP A 8 -8.56 10.60 28.65
CA ASP A 8 -9.12 11.83 28.08
C ASP A 8 -8.02 12.65 27.41
N LEU A 9 -6.83 12.73 28.06
CA LEU A 9 -5.67 13.41 27.51
C LEU A 9 -5.21 12.77 26.19
N ILE A 10 -5.25 11.43 26.08
CA ILE A 10 -4.94 10.74 24.82
C ILE A 10 -5.92 11.14 23.71
N VAL A 11 -7.21 11.23 24.02
CA VAL A 11 -8.24 11.65 23.06
C VAL A 11 -8.05 13.12 22.64
N ASP A 12 -7.73 14.01 23.58
CA ASP A 12 -7.43 15.41 23.26
C ASP A 12 -6.20 15.55 22.37
N LEU A 13 -5.15 14.75 22.60
CA LEU A 13 -3.96 14.71 21.76
C LEU A 13 -4.28 14.24 20.33
N MET A 14 -5.16 13.25 20.17
CA MET A 14 -5.64 12.83 18.84
C MET A 14 -6.39 13.97 18.13
N LYS A 15 -7.26 14.69 18.87
CA LYS A 15 -8.04 15.82 18.31
C LYS A 15 -7.14 16.96 17.81
N ILE A 16 -6.16 17.39 18.62
CA ILE A 16 -5.26 18.48 18.20
C ILE A 16 -4.35 18.08 17.03
N LEU A 17 -4.08 16.78 16.84
CA LEU A 17 -3.39 16.24 15.66
C LEU A 17 -4.28 16.15 14.42
N GLY A 18 -5.57 16.48 14.53
CA GLY A 18 -6.53 16.43 13.42
C GLY A 18 -6.85 15.01 12.98
N ILE A 19 -6.78 14.04 13.89
CA ILE A 19 -7.14 12.64 13.63
C ILE A 19 -8.66 12.52 13.47
N GLU A 20 -9.11 12.05 12.31
CA GLU A 20 -10.53 11.96 11.95
C GLU A 20 -11.14 10.62 12.38
N TYR A 21 -10.36 9.55 12.31
CA TYR A 21 -10.80 8.18 12.58
C TYR A 21 -9.82 7.43 13.48
N VAL A 22 -10.36 6.46 14.20
CA VAL A 22 -9.60 5.50 14.99
C VAL A 22 -10.15 4.09 14.69
N ALA A 23 -9.32 3.18 14.19
CA ALA A 23 -9.70 1.78 13.99
C ALA A 23 -9.41 0.97 15.25
N LEU A 24 -10.31 0.09 15.66
CA LEU A 24 -10.07 -0.75 16.83
C LEU A 24 -10.83 -2.08 16.77
N ASN A 25 -10.23 -3.11 17.38
CA ASN A 25 -10.93 -4.29 17.87
C ASN A 25 -11.03 -4.17 19.39
N PRO A 26 -12.23 -4.25 19.99
CA PRO A 26 -12.41 -3.98 21.41
C PRO A 26 -11.55 -4.87 22.32
N GLY A 27 -10.92 -4.27 23.32
CA GLY A 27 -10.06 -4.98 24.26
C GLY A 27 -9.98 -4.30 25.63
N SER A 28 -9.88 -5.10 26.71
CA SER A 28 -9.89 -4.60 28.09
C SER A 28 -8.66 -3.75 28.44
N SER A 29 -7.56 -3.87 27.71
CA SER A 29 -6.32 -3.15 27.99
C SER A 29 -6.32 -1.68 27.56
N PHE A 30 -7.35 -1.25 26.85
CA PHE A 30 -7.55 0.15 26.48
C PHE A 30 -8.98 0.63 26.76
N ARG A 31 -9.63 0.02 27.75
CA ARG A 31 -11.00 0.39 28.14
C ARG A 31 -11.11 1.85 28.58
N GLY A 32 -10.05 2.43 29.19
CA GLY A 32 -10.00 3.86 29.49
C GLY A 32 -10.07 4.72 28.23
N ILE A 33 -9.26 4.42 27.21
CA ILE A 33 -9.30 5.12 25.92
C ILE A 33 -10.67 4.96 25.25
N HIS A 34 -11.23 3.73 25.27
CA HIS A 34 -12.56 3.47 24.72
C HIS A 34 -13.65 4.28 25.44
N ASP A 35 -13.63 4.31 26.79
CA ASP A 35 -14.55 5.14 27.56
C ASP A 35 -14.45 6.62 27.21
N SER A 36 -13.23 7.13 27.08
CA SER A 36 -13.01 8.53 26.71
C SER A 36 -13.46 8.84 25.28
N LEU A 37 -13.27 7.93 24.32
CA LEU A 37 -13.79 8.11 22.96
C LEU A 37 -15.32 8.18 22.91
N VAL A 38 -16.02 7.48 23.83
CA VAL A 38 -17.49 7.41 23.85
C VAL A 38 -18.11 8.46 24.75
N ASN A 39 -17.57 8.65 25.94
CA ASN A 39 -18.22 9.41 27.03
C ASN A 39 -17.58 10.78 27.30
N TYR A 40 -16.28 10.97 26.96
CA TYR A 40 -15.64 12.26 27.14
C TYR A 40 -16.26 13.29 26.18
N GLU A 41 -16.79 14.40 26.72
CA GLU A 41 -17.60 15.37 25.98
C GLU A 41 -18.96 14.80 25.48
N SER A 42 -19.64 14.00 26.32
CA SER A 42 -20.93 13.37 26.01
C SER A 42 -21.96 14.36 25.38
N GLY A 43 -22.68 13.90 24.37
CA GLY A 43 -23.67 14.67 23.60
C GLY A 43 -23.20 15.09 22.20
N ARG A 44 -21.97 14.78 21.82
CA ARG A 44 -21.44 14.96 20.45
C ARG A 44 -21.16 13.62 19.79
N GLN A 45 -21.11 13.62 18.48
CA GLN A 45 -20.56 12.47 17.71
C GLN A 45 -19.14 12.19 18.22
N PRO A 46 -18.74 10.90 18.33
CA PRO A 46 -17.35 10.55 18.64
C PRO A 46 -16.37 11.30 17.72
N ASN A 47 -15.40 11.95 18.30
CA ASN A 47 -14.35 12.63 17.55
C ASN A 47 -12.99 12.35 18.23
N PRO A 48 -12.13 11.49 17.64
CA PRO A 48 -12.26 10.83 16.31
C PRO A 48 -13.39 9.79 16.23
N GLU A 49 -13.92 9.57 15.00
CA GLU A 49 -14.91 8.52 14.75
C GLU A 49 -14.28 7.13 14.91
N MET A 50 -14.93 6.25 15.67
CA MET A 50 -14.45 4.88 15.86
C MET A 50 -14.89 3.98 14.71
N ILE A 51 -13.93 3.29 14.13
CA ILE A 51 -14.14 2.25 13.11
C ILE A 51 -13.99 0.88 13.81
N LEU A 52 -15.12 0.24 14.05
CA LEU A 52 -15.13 -1.08 14.68
C LEU A 52 -14.67 -2.14 13.69
N CYS A 53 -13.65 -2.88 14.09
CA CYS A 53 -13.06 -3.99 13.35
C CYS A 53 -13.22 -5.29 14.13
N CYS A 54 -13.43 -6.41 13.44
CA CYS A 54 -13.63 -7.70 14.06
C CYS A 54 -12.32 -8.46 14.36
N HIS A 55 -11.18 -7.87 14.03
CA HIS A 55 -9.84 -8.42 14.26
C HIS A 55 -8.80 -7.29 14.23
N GLU A 56 -7.71 -7.43 14.97
CA GLU A 56 -6.69 -6.39 15.09
C GLU A 56 -5.91 -6.18 13.80
N GLU A 57 -5.67 -7.24 13.03
CA GLU A 57 -5.08 -7.14 11.69
C GLU A 57 -5.94 -6.24 10.79
N ILE A 58 -7.27 -6.38 10.86
CA ILE A 58 -8.20 -5.52 10.11
C ILE A 58 -8.05 -4.06 10.55
N ALA A 59 -7.97 -3.79 11.85
CA ALA A 59 -7.84 -2.43 12.36
C ALA A 59 -6.58 -1.73 11.83
N VAL A 60 -5.43 -2.42 11.86
CA VAL A 60 -4.17 -1.87 11.34
C VAL A 60 -4.20 -1.73 9.83
N ALA A 61 -4.76 -2.70 9.09
CA ALA A 61 -4.87 -2.61 7.63
C ALA A 61 -5.84 -1.51 7.18
N VAL A 62 -6.94 -1.25 7.93
CA VAL A 62 -7.83 -0.09 7.70
C VAL A 62 -7.05 1.21 7.86
N ALA A 63 -6.27 1.36 8.94
CA ALA A 63 -5.44 2.55 9.14
C ALA A 63 -4.39 2.72 8.02
N HIS A 64 -3.78 1.63 7.57
CA HIS A 64 -2.85 1.60 6.44
C HIS A 64 -3.52 2.08 5.14
N GLY A 65 -4.67 1.52 4.78
CA GLY A 65 -5.43 1.92 3.59
C GLY A 65 -5.85 3.39 3.60
N TYR A 66 -6.33 3.88 4.76
CA TYR A 66 -6.67 5.29 4.95
C TYR A 66 -5.46 6.21 4.72
N ALA A 67 -4.32 5.86 5.31
CA ALA A 67 -3.10 6.66 5.15
C ALA A 67 -2.62 6.70 3.68
N LYS A 68 -2.74 5.60 2.93
CA LYS A 68 -2.44 5.58 1.49
C LYS A 68 -3.36 6.48 0.67
N ALA A 69 -4.63 6.53 1.00
CA ALA A 69 -5.61 7.31 0.27
C ALA A 69 -5.53 8.81 0.56
N THR A 70 -5.11 9.19 1.78
CA THR A 70 -5.19 10.57 2.26
C THR A 70 -3.85 11.24 2.54
N GLY A 71 -2.78 10.45 2.74
CA GLY A 71 -1.52 10.94 3.29
C GLY A 71 -1.58 11.31 4.78
N LYS A 72 -2.72 11.07 5.47
CA LYS A 72 -2.91 11.36 6.90
C LYS A 72 -2.71 10.09 7.72
N ILE A 73 -2.15 10.23 8.90
CA ILE A 73 -2.04 9.13 9.85
C ILE A 73 -3.39 8.79 10.47
N MET A 74 -3.63 7.50 10.72
CA MET A 74 -4.77 7.00 11.47
C MET A 74 -4.28 6.08 12.57
N PRO A 75 -4.75 6.24 13.83
CA PRO A 75 -4.49 5.28 14.90
C PRO A 75 -5.23 3.97 14.67
N ALA A 76 -4.56 2.87 15.01
CA ALA A 76 -5.16 1.56 15.17
C ALA A 76 -4.93 1.09 16.60
N ILE A 77 -6.00 0.86 17.37
CA ILE A 77 -5.90 0.43 18.76
C ILE A 77 -6.09 -1.08 18.84
N VAL A 78 -5.10 -1.77 19.41
CA VAL A 78 -5.04 -3.22 19.51
C VAL A 78 -4.95 -3.66 20.98
N HIS A 79 -5.46 -4.85 21.29
CA HIS A 79 -5.35 -5.39 22.63
C HIS A 79 -3.87 -5.67 22.99
N ASN A 80 -3.55 -5.87 24.25
CA ASN A 80 -2.23 -6.18 24.80
C ASN A 80 -1.38 -7.04 23.86
N VAL A 81 -0.54 -7.91 24.38
CA VAL A 81 0.31 -8.80 23.58
C VAL A 81 -0.50 -9.66 22.57
N VAL A 82 -1.70 -10.12 22.94
CA VAL A 82 -2.50 -10.97 22.03
C VAL A 82 -2.98 -10.20 20.80
N GLY A 83 -3.48 -8.98 20.97
CA GLY A 83 -3.90 -8.15 19.83
C GLY A 83 -2.72 -7.66 19.00
N LEU A 84 -1.59 -7.35 19.63
CA LEU A 84 -0.37 -6.99 18.91
C LEU A 84 0.17 -8.15 18.07
N GLN A 85 0.07 -9.40 18.57
CA GLN A 85 0.43 -10.59 17.80
C GLN A 85 -0.47 -10.76 16.57
N HIS A 86 -1.80 -10.59 16.72
CA HIS A 86 -2.74 -10.62 15.60
C HIS A 86 -2.48 -9.51 14.57
N ALA A 87 -2.05 -8.32 15.03
CA ALA A 87 -1.79 -7.18 14.18
C ALA A 87 -0.42 -7.20 13.46
N SER A 88 0.51 -8.06 13.90
CA SER A 88 1.91 -8.03 13.48
C SER A 88 2.10 -8.04 11.97
N MET A 89 1.33 -8.86 11.24
CA MET A 89 1.43 -8.93 9.78
C MET A 89 1.00 -7.63 9.10
N ALA A 90 -0.08 -7.02 9.56
CA ALA A 90 -0.53 -5.74 9.01
C ALA A 90 0.45 -4.59 9.33
N ILE A 91 1.10 -4.61 10.49
CA ILE A 91 2.16 -3.66 10.85
C ILE A 91 3.37 -3.84 9.91
N TYR A 92 3.78 -5.09 9.65
CA TYR A 92 4.86 -5.38 8.71
C TYR A 92 4.53 -4.92 7.28
N ASN A 93 3.31 -5.13 6.80
CA ASN A 93 2.85 -4.61 5.52
C ASN A 93 2.96 -3.08 5.44
N ALA A 94 2.57 -2.36 6.51
CA ALA A 94 2.69 -0.91 6.57
C ALA A 94 4.15 -0.43 6.60
N TRP A 95 5.03 -1.19 7.27
CA TRP A 95 6.48 -0.96 7.28
C TRP A 95 7.06 -1.06 5.87
N CYS A 96 6.85 -2.17 5.18
CA CYS A 96 7.38 -2.39 3.83
C CYS A 96 6.82 -1.40 2.80
N ASP A 97 5.60 -0.91 3.04
CA ASP A 97 4.90 0.06 2.16
C ASP A 97 5.21 1.52 2.53
N HIS A 98 6.11 1.74 3.49
CA HIS A 98 6.48 3.07 3.99
C HIS A 98 5.26 3.94 4.35
N THR A 99 4.25 3.33 4.95
CA THR A 99 2.99 4.01 5.23
C THR A 99 2.86 4.32 6.73
N PRO A 100 2.58 5.59 7.10
CA PRO A 100 2.47 5.98 8.48
C PRO A 100 1.20 5.40 9.12
N VAL A 101 1.37 4.63 10.19
CA VAL A 101 0.28 4.12 11.04
C VAL A 101 0.70 4.30 12.49
N MET A 102 -0.20 4.81 13.33
CA MET A 102 0.02 4.88 14.77
C MET A 102 -0.66 3.69 15.43
N VAL A 103 0.08 2.63 15.66
CA VAL A 103 -0.45 1.47 16.41
C VAL A 103 -0.40 1.80 17.90
N MET A 104 -1.54 1.75 18.55
CA MET A 104 -1.67 2.01 19.98
C MET A 104 -2.11 0.73 20.69
N GLY A 105 -1.39 0.35 21.72
CA GLY A 105 -1.71 -0.83 22.55
C GLY A 105 -1.86 -0.46 24.01
N GLY A 106 -2.40 -1.39 24.76
CA GLY A 106 -2.39 -1.33 26.21
C GLY A 106 -1.44 -2.35 26.81
N THR A 107 -1.07 -2.15 28.05
CA THR A 107 -0.46 -3.18 28.89
C THR A 107 -1.23 -3.30 30.19
N GLY A 108 -1.21 -4.48 30.82
CA GLY A 108 -1.76 -4.65 32.16
C GLY A 108 -0.99 -3.82 33.18
N PRO A 109 -1.49 -3.65 34.41
CA PRO A 109 -0.80 -2.84 35.40
C PRO A 109 0.61 -3.30 35.64
N MET A 110 1.61 -2.50 35.22
CA MET A 110 3.03 -2.79 35.48
C MET A 110 3.34 -2.62 36.97
N ASN A 111 2.64 -1.68 37.64
CA ASN A 111 2.67 -1.55 39.08
C ASN A 111 1.99 -2.74 39.76
N SER A 112 2.76 -3.56 40.47
CA SER A 112 2.27 -4.77 41.13
C SER A 112 1.13 -4.55 42.13
N SER A 113 1.07 -3.39 42.79
CA SER A 113 0.01 -3.03 43.73
C SER A 113 -1.34 -2.71 43.05
N LYS A 114 -1.33 -2.47 41.75
CA LYS A 114 -2.50 -2.13 40.92
C LYS A 114 -2.99 -3.31 40.09
N ARG A 115 -2.32 -4.46 40.17
CA ARG A 115 -2.68 -5.67 39.41
C ARG A 115 -4.09 -6.11 39.77
N ARG A 116 -4.84 -6.46 38.75
CA ARG A 116 -6.20 -7.00 38.86
C ARG A 116 -6.18 -8.49 38.56
N PRO A 117 -7.06 -9.28 39.17
CA PRO A 117 -7.21 -10.68 38.82
C PRO A 117 -7.69 -10.80 37.36
N TRP A 118 -7.50 -12.00 36.80
CA TRP A 118 -7.98 -12.40 35.50
C TRP A 118 -7.07 -11.96 34.34
N ILE A 119 -7.63 -11.40 33.26
CA ILE A 119 -7.01 -11.35 31.94
C ILE A 119 -5.89 -10.32 31.79
N ASP A 120 -5.90 -9.24 32.55
CA ASP A 120 -4.99 -8.10 32.33
C ASP A 120 -3.52 -8.50 32.35
N TRP A 121 -3.13 -9.33 33.32
CA TRP A 121 -1.73 -9.72 33.48
C TRP A 121 -1.31 -10.88 32.55
N ILE A 122 -2.20 -11.86 32.31
CA ILE A 122 -1.89 -12.98 31.42
C ILE A 122 -1.73 -12.53 29.94
N HIS A 123 -2.34 -11.40 29.58
CA HIS A 123 -2.19 -10.79 28.26
C HIS A 123 -1.08 -9.74 28.19
N THR A 124 -0.21 -9.65 29.17
CA THR A 124 0.85 -8.64 29.23
C THR A 124 2.22 -9.28 29.05
N ALA A 125 2.99 -8.77 28.11
CA ALA A 125 4.42 -8.99 28.03
C ALA A 125 5.17 -7.82 28.69
N GLN A 126 6.32 -8.09 29.31
CA GLN A 126 7.08 -7.07 30.02
C GLN A 126 7.48 -5.88 29.13
N VAL A 127 7.88 -6.17 27.89
CA VAL A 127 8.21 -5.15 26.88
C VAL A 127 7.54 -5.56 25.56
N GLN A 128 6.30 -5.14 25.38
CA GLN A 128 5.50 -5.56 24.20
C GLN A 128 6.07 -5.04 22.88
N GLY A 129 6.69 -3.85 22.89
CA GLY A 129 7.32 -3.27 21.71
C GLY A 129 8.36 -4.16 21.04
N ASN A 130 9.03 -5.07 21.82
CA ASN A 130 9.98 -6.03 21.26
C ASN A 130 9.38 -6.93 20.17
N LEU A 131 8.07 -7.18 20.20
CA LEU A 131 7.38 -8.03 19.24
C LEU A 131 7.40 -7.45 17.82
N VAL A 132 7.38 -6.14 17.69
CA VAL A 132 7.27 -5.42 16.42
C VAL A 132 8.44 -4.47 16.14
N ARG A 133 9.42 -4.42 17.04
CA ARG A 133 10.54 -3.46 17.00
C ARG A 133 11.33 -3.49 15.70
N ASP A 134 11.44 -4.64 15.05
CA ASP A 134 12.18 -4.78 13.80
C ASP A 134 11.45 -4.19 12.58
N PHE A 135 10.14 -3.95 12.70
CA PHE A 135 9.32 -3.43 11.61
C PHE A 135 8.37 -2.29 12.04
N VAL A 136 8.82 -1.47 13.02
CA VAL A 136 8.28 -0.15 13.31
C VAL A 136 9.41 0.86 13.34
N LYS A 137 9.14 2.11 13.02
CA LYS A 137 10.15 3.17 13.09
C LYS A 137 10.54 3.48 14.52
N TRP A 138 9.61 3.34 15.44
CA TRP A 138 9.81 3.62 16.86
C TRP A 138 8.72 2.95 17.69
N ASP A 139 9.07 2.51 18.86
CA ASP A 139 8.16 2.03 19.89
C ASP A 139 8.42 2.74 21.21
N ASP A 140 7.36 2.97 21.99
CA ASP A 140 7.45 3.58 23.31
C ASP A 140 6.39 3.01 24.27
N GLN A 141 6.73 2.98 25.53
CA GLN A 141 5.85 2.64 26.63
C GLN A 141 5.99 3.75 27.68
N PRO A 142 5.28 4.88 27.51
CA PRO A 142 5.39 6.01 28.42
C PRO A 142 4.93 5.64 29.83
N VAL A 143 5.65 6.11 30.84
CA VAL A 143 5.36 5.87 32.26
C VAL A 143 4.85 7.17 32.88
N GLY A 144 3.63 7.09 33.43
CA GLY A 144 2.92 8.25 33.98
C GLY A 144 2.20 9.09 32.91
N VAL A 145 1.10 9.70 33.32
CA VAL A 145 0.20 10.46 32.42
C VAL A 145 0.93 11.68 31.80
N GLU A 146 1.85 12.29 32.52
CA GLU A 146 2.65 13.44 32.09
C GLU A 146 3.53 13.14 30.87
N ALA A 147 3.86 11.86 30.64
CA ALA A 147 4.67 11.45 29.50
C ALA A 147 3.85 11.32 28.19
N PHE A 148 2.52 11.23 28.25
CA PHE A 148 1.65 10.98 27.09
C PHE A 148 1.79 12.03 25.98
N PRO A 149 1.78 13.36 26.28
CA PRO A 149 1.94 14.36 25.24
C PRO A 149 3.26 14.22 24.47
N SER A 150 4.37 14.01 25.17
CA SER A 150 5.68 13.85 24.53
C SER A 150 5.75 12.61 23.68
N SER A 151 5.21 11.46 24.16
CA SER A 151 5.21 10.19 23.46
C SER A 151 4.37 10.24 22.19
N ILE A 152 3.13 10.74 22.27
CA ILE A 152 2.22 10.82 21.11
C ILE A 152 2.75 11.80 20.06
N MET A 153 3.21 13.01 20.45
CA MET A 153 3.79 13.97 19.50
C MET A 153 5.04 13.44 18.81
N ARG A 154 5.90 12.73 19.56
CA ARG A 154 7.10 12.09 19.00
C ARG A 154 6.72 10.97 18.03
N GLY A 155 5.79 10.09 18.43
CA GLY A 155 5.30 9.00 17.59
C GLY A 155 4.70 9.54 16.27
N TYR A 156 3.85 10.57 16.36
CA TYR A 156 3.29 11.26 15.18
C TYR A 156 4.39 11.79 14.26
N ARG A 157 5.32 12.56 14.81
CA ARG A 157 6.41 13.15 14.02
C ARG A 157 7.28 12.09 13.35
N ILE A 158 7.65 11.02 14.07
CA ILE A 158 8.48 9.92 13.53
C ILE A 158 7.72 9.17 12.44
N ALA A 159 6.45 8.80 12.66
CA ALA A 159 5.65 8.08 11.68
C ALA A 159 5.51 8.86 10.36
N MET A 160 5.27 10.16 10.45
CA MET A 160 5.03 11.04 9.31
C MET A 160 6.31 11.58 8.66
N SER A 161 7.49 11.41 9.27
CA SER A 161 8.77 11.82 8.67
C SER A 161 9.22 10.82 7.61
N ASP A 162 9.80 11.29 6.52
CA ASP A 162 10.34 10.45 5.45
C ASP A 162 11.56 9.61 5.88
N PRO A 163 11.65 8.35 5.44
CA PRO A 163 10.58 7.54 4.87
C PRO A 163 9.49 7.28 5.91
N GLY A 164 8.21 7.43 5.54
CA GLY A 164 7.07 7.16 6.43
C GLY A 164 7.07 5.73 6.98
N GLY A 165 6.30 5.46 8.03
CA GLY A 165 6.18 4.10 8.54
C GLY A 165 5.44 4.00 9.86
N PRO A 166 5.09 2.78 10.30
CA PRO A 166 4.36 2.57 11.53
C PRO A 166 5.20 2.87 12.78
N VAL A 167 4.52 3.28 13.86
CA VAL A 167 5.04 3.37 15.22
C VAL A 167 4.15 2.59 16.16
N TYR A 168 4.68 2.14 17.29
CA TYR A 168 3.91 1.44 18.32
C TYR A 168 4.00 2.19 19.65
N LEU A 169 2.84 2.54 20.25
CA LEU A 169 2.73 3.20 21.54
C LEU A 169 1.94 2.31 22.50
N CYS A 170 2.53 1.95 23.64
CA CYS A 170 1.94 1.04 24.62
C CYS A 170 1.63 1.76 25.93
N PHE A 171 0.35 1.91 26.27
CA PHE A 171 -0.11 2.65 27.45
C PHE A 171 -0.49 1.71 28.59
N ASP A 172 0.10 1.90 29.78
CA ASP A 172 -0.34 1.18 30.97
C ASP A 172 -1.81 1.50 31.29
N VAL A 173 -2.60 0.49 31.56
CA VAL A 173 -4.03 0.62 31.85
C VAL A 173 -4.28 1.45 33.12
N THR A 174 -3.37 1.42 34.10
CA THR A 174 -3.49 2.26 35.30
C THR A 174 -3.28 3.73 35.02
N ASP A 175 -2.36 4.06 34.11
CA ASP A 175 -2.13 5.44 33.69
C ASP A 175 -3.27 5.97 32.81
N GLN A 176 -3.87 5.11 31.96
CA GLN A 176 -5.08 5.47 31.21
C GLN A 176 -6.24 5.83 32.13
N GLU A 177 -6.43 5.07 33.21
CA GLU A 177 -7.52 5.24 34.19
C GLU A 177 -7.18 6.21 35.34
N ALA A 178 -5.95 6.70 35.43
CA ALA A 178 -5.54 7.62 36.48
C ALA A 178 -6.24 8.98 36.35
N ALA A 179 -6.72 9.48 37.49
CA ALA A 179 -7.22 10.85 37.56
C ALA A 179 -6.06 11.84 37.41
N ILE A 180 -6.27 12.90 36.66
CA ILE A 180 -5.30 14.00 36.47
C ILE A 180 -5.50 14.98 37.63
N GLU A 181 -4.55 15.01 38.54
CA GLU A 181 -4.57 15.91 39.70
C GLU A 181 -4.21 17.37 39.36
N LYS A 182 -3.32 17.54 38.38
CA LYS A 182 -2.86 18.84 37.88
C LYS A 182 -3.04 18.90 36.38
N GLU A 183 -3.58 20.01 35.89
CA GLU A 183 -3.75 20.25 34.46
C GLU A 183 -2.44 20.03 33.71
N ILE A 184 -2.49 19.15 32.67
CA ILE A 184 -1.38 18.90 31.76
C ILE A 184 -1.65 19.71 30.49
N PRO A 185 -0.81 20.71 30.17
CA PRO A 185 -1.05 21.55 29.00
C PRO A 185 -0.90 20.75 27.70
N LEU A 186 -1.86 20.94 26.79
CA LEU A 186 -1.76 20.38 25.46
C LEU A 186 -0.68 21.09 24.64
N PRO A 187 0.20 20.35 23.97
CA PRO A 187 1.23 20.95 23.11
C PRO A 187 0.60 21.57 21.85
N ASP A 188 1.20 22.65 21.35
CA ASP A 188 0.85 23.19 20.04
C ASP A 188 1.34 22.24 18.91
N PRO A 189 0.44 21.56 18.17
CA PRO A 189 0.82 20.57 17.17
C PRO A 189 1.60 21.18 16.00
N SER A 190 1.45 22.49 15.77
CA SER A 190 2.18 23.19 14.71
C SER A 190 3.69 23.20 14.91
N ARG A 191 4.15 23.00 16.15
CA ARG A 191 5.57 22.95 16.53
C ARG A 191 6.16 21.52 16.48
N PHE A 192 5.33 20.50 16.21
CA PHE A 192 5.73 19.10 16.15
C PHE A 192 5.56 18.51 14.75
N ARG A 193 5.47 19.36 13.72
CA ARG A 193 5.35 18.93 12.33
C ARG A 193 6.52 18.05 11.91
N PRO A 194 6.30 17.12 10.97
CA PRO A 194 7.39 16.41 10.31
C PRO A 194 8.39 17.41 9.70
N PRO A 195 9.67 17.06 9.60
CA PRO A 195 10.67 17.89 8.92
C PRO A 195 10.30 18.08 7.44
N ALA A 196 10.86 19.11 6.83
CA ALA A 196 10.78 19.30 5.38
C ALA A 196 11.37 18.09 4.64
N PRO A 197 10.88 17.79 3.41
CA PRO A 197 11.44 16.72 2.60
C PRO A 197 12.95 16.90 2.37
N LEU A 198 13.70 15.79 2.41
CA LEU A 198 15.13 15.79 2.19
C LEU A 198 15.45 16.09 0.72
N GLN A 199 16.23 17.15 0.48
CA GLN A 199 16.75 17.50 -0.84
C GLN A 199 18.14 16.90 -1.05
N ALA A 200 18.44 16.50 -2.28
CA ALA A 200 19.76 16.05 -2.69
C ALA A 200 20.83 17.14 -2.60
N ASP A 201 22.07 16.71 -2.44
CA ASP A 201 23.23 17.58 -2.61
C ASP A 201 23.25 18.20 -4.03
N TYR A 202 23.65 19.47 -4.12
CA TYR A 202 23.60 20.19 -5.38
C TYR A 202 24.58 19.63 -6.45
N ASP A 203 25.74 19.14 -6.05
CA ASP A 203 26.70 18.53 -6.99
C ASP A 203 26.18 17.18 -7.50
N ALA A 204 25.46 16.42 -6.69
CA ALA A 204 24.77 15.21 -7.12
C ALA A 204 23.67 15.51 -8.14
N ILE A 205 22.89 16.58 -7.95
CA ILE A 205 21.89 17.03 -8.93
C ILE A 205 22.56 17.41 -10.26
N LYS A 206 23.67 18.16 -10.22
CA LYS A 206 24.44 18.53 -11.41
C LYS A 206 24.96 17.33 -12.18
N GLU A 207 25.48 16.34 -11.47
CA GLU A 207 26.02 15.14 -12.11
C GLU A 207 24.90 14.27 -12.69
N ALA A 208 23.77 14.10 -11.99
CA ALA A 208 22.59 13.45 -12.54
C ALA A 208 22.09 14.14 -13.82
N ALA A 209 22.01 15.47 -13.78
CA ALA A 209 21.64 16.27 -14.95
C ALA A 209 22.59 16.07 -16.12
N ARG A 210 23.92 16.07 -15.88
CA ARG A 210 24.93 15.80 -16.88
C ARG A 210 24.80 14.42 -17.50
N LEU A 211 24.68 13.37 -16.65
CA LEU A 211 24.55 11.99 -17.10
C LEU A 211 23.34 11.81 -18.01
N LEU A 212 22.16 12.26 -17.56
CA LEU A 212 20.92 12.13 -18.34
C LEU A 212 20.93 12.95 -19.64
N SER A 213 21.49 14.16 -19.60
CA SER A 213 21.53 15.05 -20.77
C SER A 213 22.46 14.54 -21.89
N THR A 214 23.52 13.80 -21.54
CA THR A 214 24.48 13.26 -22.49
C THR A 214 24.20 11.82 -22.90
N ALA A 215 23.25 11.15 -22.24
CA ALA A 215 22.90 9.76 -22.51
C ALA A 215 22.26 9.57 -23.90
N GLN A 216 22.68 8.49 -24.58
CA GLN A 216 22.06 8.08 -25.85
C GLN A 216 20.77 7.25 -25.58
N ASN A 217 20.80 6.38 -24.62
CA ASN A 217 19.69 5.49 -24.25
C ASN A 217 19.41 5.55 -22.74
N PRO A 218 18.96 6.70 -22.19
CA PRO A 218 18.59 6.80 -20.80
C PRO A 218 17.27 6.06 -20.54
N VAL A 219 17.13 5.48 -19.35
CA VAL A 219 15.90 4.80 -18.88
C VAL A 219 15.62 5.20 -17.44
N ILE A 220 14.36 5.45 -17.11
CA ILE A 220 13.90 5.65 -15.74
C ILE A 220 13.12 4.41 -15.28
N LEU A 221 13.48 3.89 -14.11
CA LEU A 221 12.73 2.88 -13.37
C LEU A 221 12.03 3.57 -12.21
N ALA A 222 10.70 3.46 -12.11
CA ALA A 222 9.91 4.12 -11.08
C ALA A 222 9.09 3.08 -10.30
N ASP A 223 9.22 3.06 -8.97
CA ASP A 223 8.54 2.07 -8.12
C ASP A 223 7.57 2.71 -7.12
N TYR A 224 8.04 3.56 -6.20
CA TYR A 224 7.21 4.22 -5.19
C TYR A 224 7.04 5.73 -5.38
N VAL A 225 7.37 6.28 -6.53
CA VAL A 225 7.19 7.72 -6.86
C VAL A 225 5.73 8.14 -6.67
N GLY A 226 4.79 7.24 -7.01
CA GLY A 226 3.35 7.45 -6.89
C GLY A 226 2.81 7.58 -5.45
N ARG A 227 3.67 7.52 -4.42
CA ARG A 227 3.30 7.93 -3.05
C ARG A 227 2.91 9.40 -2.99
N ASN A 228 3.38 10.20 -3.94
CA ASN A 228 3.12 11.62 -4.02
C ASN A 228 2.73 12.02 -5.44
N ASN A 229 1.53 12.57 -5.61
CA ASN A 229 1.01 12.98 -6.90
C ASN A 229 1.85 14.07 -7.57
N ASP A 230 2.46 15.00 -6.79
CA ASP A 230 3.33 16.05 -7.34
C ASP A 230 4.61 15.45 -7.92
N ALA A 231 5.15 14.38 -7.29
CA ALA A 231 6.31 13.68 -7.79
C ALA A 231 6.03 13.00 -9.14
N VAL A 232 4.85 12.38 -9.31
CA VAL A 232 4.42 11.81 -10.60
C VAL A 232 4.33 12.89 -11.68
N THR A 233 3.72 14.02 -11.36
CA THR A 233 3.63 15.16 -12.28
C THR A 233 5.02 15.68 -12.68
N SER A 234 5.93 15.77 -11.72
CA SER A 234 7.32 16.19 -11.97
C SER A 234 8.10 15.15 -12.79
N LEU A 235 7.83 13.85 -12.58
CA LEU A 235 8.42 12.77 -13.38
C LEU A 235 7.96 12.84 -14.84
N VAL A 236 6.68 13.10 -15.08
CA VAL A 236 6.16 13.30 -16.44
C VAL A 236 6.89 14.46 -17.11
N ALA A 237 7.01 15.61 -16.44
CA ALA A 237 7.70 16.77 -16.98
C ALA A 237 9.19 16.51 -17.26
N LEU A 238 9.87 15.76 -16.40
CA LEU A 238 11.27 15.36 -16.61
C LEU A 238 11.41 14.40 -17.80
N ALA A 239 10.56 13.39 -17.88
CA ALA A 239 10.56 12.43 -18.98
C ALA A 239 10.32 13.13 -20.32
N ASP A 240 9.39 14.10 -20.36
CA ASP A 240 9.11 14.91 -21.55
C ASP A 240 10.30 15.77 -21.98
N LEU A 241 11.00 16.37 -21.03
CA LEU A 241 12.12 17.27 -21.30
C LEU A 241 13.23 16.62 -22.16
N LEU A 242 13.52 15.34 -21.87
CA LEU A 242 14.59 14.60 -22.55
C LEU A 242 14.07 13.38 -23.35
N SER A 243 12.75 13.19 -23.45
CA SER A 243 12.11 12.02 -24.07
C SER A 243 12.61 10.69 -23.51
N ILE A 244 12.76 10.60 -22.18
CA ILE A 244 13.26 9.40 -21.50
C ILE A 244 12.11 8.41 -21.30
N PRO A 245 12.25 7.14 -21.76
CA PRO A 245 11.28 6.10 -21.45
C PRO A 245 11.25 5.80 -19.95
N VAL A 246 10.03 5.62 -19.42
CA VAL A 246 9.77 5.27 -18.04
C VAL A 246 9.19 3.87 -17.99
N ILE A 247 9.74 3.03 -17.11
CA ILE A 247 9.23 1.73 -16.72
C ILE A 247 8.58 1.89 -15.36
N ASP A 248 7.26 1.75 -15.31
CA ASP A 248 6.49 1.71 -14.06
C ASP A 248 6.50 0.28 -13.51
N LEU A 249 7.08 0.08 -12.34
CA LEU A 249 7.20 -1.24 -11.69
C LEU A 249 5.95 -1.63 -10.89
N GLY A 250 5.00 -0.71 -10.73
CA GLY A 250 3.63 -1.01 -10.31
C GLY A 250 3.39 -1.08 -8.80
N ALA A 251 4.36 -0.73 -7.94
CA ALA A 251 4.10 -0.62 -6.50
C ALA A 251 3.07 0.48 -6.19
N ARG A 252 3.05 1.51 -7.02
CA ARG A 252 2.06 2.59 -7.10
C ARG A 252 1.77 2.91 -8.57
N LEU A 253 0.86 3.84 -8.86
CA LEU A 253 0.81 4.47 -10.17
C LEU A 253 1.92 5.54 -10.24
N ASN A 254 3.04 5.19 -10.87
CA ASN A 254 4.21 6.05 -10.93
C ASN A 254 4.26 6.91 -12.18
N PHE A 255 3.65 6.46 -13.27
CA PHE A 255 3.65 7.14 -14.55
C PHE A 255 2.38 6.80 -15.34
N PRO A 256 1.67 7.78 -15.95
CA PRO A 256 0.46 7.51 -16.72
C PRO A 256 0.69 6.45 -17.81
N ASN A 257 -0.17 5.42 -17.87
CA ASN A 257 -0.02 4.38 -18.88
C ASN A 257 -0.44 4.83 -20.29
N THR A 258 -1.12 5.96 -20.39
CA THR A 258 -1.50 6.59 -21.64
C THR A 258 -0.40 7.46 -22.24
N HIS A 259 0.66 7.70 -21.49
CA HIS A 259 1.75 8.56 -21.94
C HIS A 259 2.71 7.81 -22.88
N SER A 260 3.06 8.40 -24.02
CA SER A 260 3.89 7.77 -25.05
C SER A 260 5.30 7.34 -24.61
N LEU A 261 5.77 7.84 -23.48
CA LEU A 261 7.03 7.42 -22.86
C LEU A 261 6.85 6.33 -21.80
N ASN A 262 5.63 5.86 -21.52
CA ASN A 262 5.43 4.69 -20.69
C ASN A 262 5.76 3.44 -21.50
N LEU A 263 6.91 2.88 -21.23
CA LEU A 263 7.41 1.68 -21.92
C LEU A 263 7.37 0.43 -21.02
N THR A 264 6.48 0.42 -20.02
CA THR A 264 6.19 -0.78 -19.22
C THR A 264 5.78 -1.92 -20.14
N GLY A 265 6.48 -3.07 -20.02
CA GLY A 265 6.30 -4.21 -20.92
C GLY A 265 7.45 -4.39 -21.93
N ARG A 266 8.41 -3.43 -22.02
CA ARG A 266 9.69 -3.58 -22.74
C ARG A 266 10.91 -3.52 -21.79
N ASN A 267 10.69 -3.79 -20.52
CA ASN A 267 11.68 -3.65 -19.45
C ASN A 267 13.03 -4.28 -19.80
N ARG A 268 13.01 -5.55 -20.24
CA ARG A 268 14.24 -6.33 -20.52
C ARG A 268 15.09 -5.67 -21.63
N GLU A 269 14.45 -5.23 -22.70
CA GLU A 269 15.10 -4.63 -23.85
C GLU A 269 15.70 -3.26 -23.51
N LEU A 270 14.90 -2.41 -22.84
CA LEU A 270 15.34 -1.08 -22.46
C LEU A 270 16.50 -1.12 -21.47
N ILE A 271 16.41 -1.95 -20.44
CA ILE A 271 17.48 -2.12 -19.44
C ILE A 271 18.77 -2.64 -20.10
N ALA A 272 18.66 -3.64 -21.00
CA ALA A 272 19.84 -4.21 -21.66
C ALA A 272 20.57 -3.22 -22.58
N ASN A 273 19.86 -2.26 -23.17
CA ASN A 273 20.42 -1.29 -24.10
C ASN A 273 20.76 0.06 -23.45
N ALA A 274 20.37 0.27 -22.18
CA ALA A 274 20.59 1.53 -21.48
C ALA A 274 22.07 1.85 -21.30
N ASP A 275 22.44 3.11 -21.47
CA ASP A 275 23.76 3.66 -21.07
C ASP A 275 23.67 4.44 -19.75
N VAL A 276 22.48 4.92 -19.40
CA VAL A 276 22.17 5.50 -18.09
C VAL A 276 20.83 4.97 -17.61
N ILE A 277 20.80 4.47 -16.39
CA ILE A 277 19.55 4.07 -15.69
C ILE A 277 19.40 4.96 -14.46
N MET A 278 18.21 5.53 -14.27
CA MET A 278 17.84 6.23 -13.04
C MET A 278 16.72 5.47 -12.34
N GLY A 279 17.04 4.86 -11.18
CA GLY A 279 16.07 4.27 -10.26
C GLY A 279 15.49 5.34 -9.35
N LEU A 280 14.16 5.38 -9.23
CA LEU A 280 13.42 6.31 -8.39
C LEU A 280 12.58 5.55 -7.36
N ASP A 281 12.86 5.76 -6.08
CA ASP A 281 12.18 5.11 -4.95
C ASP A 281 12.05 3.58 -5.14
N MET A 282 13.13 2.95 -5.60
CA MET A 282 13.19 1.52 -5.89
C MET A 282 13.16 0.70 -4.60
N THR A 283 12.27 -0.29 -4.51
CA THR A 283 12.29 -1.29 -3.43
C THR A 283 13.45 -2.25 -3.62
N ASP A 284 13.64 -2.75 -4.83
CA ASP A 284 14.71 -3.68 -5.19
C ASP A 284 15.40 -3.27 -6.50
N LEU A 285 16.37 -2.37 -6.37
CA LEU A 285 17.17 -1.95 -7.51
C LEU A 285 18.05 -3.08 -8.04
N TYR A 286 18.61 -3.91 -7.15
CA TYR A 286 19.44 -5.04 -7.56
C TYR A 286 18.64 -6.01 -8.43
N GLY A 287 17.48 -6.47 -7.96
CA GLY A 287 16.59 -7.36 -8.69
C GLY A 287 16.16 -6.81 -10.05
N ALA A 288 15.97 -5.49 -10.16
CA ALA A 288 15.66 -4.85 -11.44
C ALA A 288 16.83 -4.86 -12.45
N LEU A 289 18.09 -4.91 -11.97
CA LEU A 289 19.29 -4.81 -12.77
C LEU A 289 19.99 -6.15 -13.05
N VAL A 290 19.43 -7.26 -12.58
CA VAL A 290 19.96 -8.61 -12.82
C VAL A 290 18.96 -9.52 -13.54
N ARG A 291 19.48 -10.58 -14.10
CA ARG A 291 18.71 -11.72 -14.59
C ARG A 291 19.05 -12.92 -13.73
N GLN A 292 18.06 -13.55 -13.16
CA GLN A 292 18.24 -14.77 -12.40
C GLN A 292 17.94 -15.99 -13.27
N ASP A 293 18.84 -16.95 -13.23
CA ASP A 293 18.57 -18.29 -13.77
C ASP A 293 17.54 -19.01 -12.89
N PRO A 294 16.42 -19.50 -13.45
CA PRO A 294 15.32 -20.05 -12.65
C PRO A 294 15.66 -21.40 -11.98
N VAL A 295 16.75 -22.06 -12.40
CA VAL A 295 17.15 -23.38 -11.90
C VAL A 295 18.30 -23.27 -10.93
N THR A 296 19.37 -22.55 -11.32
CA THR A 296 20.60 -22.41 -10.51
C THR A 296 20.55 -21.25 -9.52
N HIS A 297 19.56 -20.35 -9.68
CA HIS A 297 19.45 -19.09 -8.95
C HIS A 297 20.64 -18.12 -9.16
N ALA A 298 21.57 -18.45 -10.05
CA ALA A 298 22.68 -17.58 -10.39
C ALA A 298 22.18 -16.29 -11.04
N THR A 299 22.74 -15.17 -10.65
CA THR A 299 22.40 -13.85 -11.21
C THR A 299 23.48 -13.39 -12.19
N THR A 300 23.04 -12.74 -13.26
CA THR A 300 23.91 -12.06 -14.24
C THR A 300 23.40 -10.64 -14.49
N PRO A 301 24.29 -9.65 -14.75
CA PRO A 301 23.86 -8.30 -15.08
C PRO A 301 22.86 -8.28 -16.23
N ALA A 302 21.77 -7.54 -16.06
CA ALA A 302 20.80 -7.29 -17.13
C ALA A 302 21.23 -6.12 -18.03
N THR A 303 22.13 -5.27 -17.55
CA THR A 303 22.65 -4.08 -18.23
C THR A 303 23.87 -4.41 -19.09
N LYS A 304 24.12 -3.62 -20.13
CA LYS A 304 25.38 -3.68 -20.87
C LYS A 304 26.57 -3.14 -20.03
N PRO A 305 27.81 -3.57 -20.33
CA PRO A 305 28.98 -3.01 -19.70
C PRO A 305 29.08 -1.50 -19.88
N GLY A 306 29.45 -0.78 -18.80
CA GLY A 306 29.61 0.68 -18.80
C GLY A 306 28.30 1.47 -18.62
N CYS A 307 27.14 0.81 -18.48
CA CYS A 307 25.91 1.47 -18.11
C CYS A 307 26.08 2.17 -16.75
N LYS A 308 25.71 3.46 -16.68
CA LYS A 308 25.75 4.25 -15.46
C LYS A 308 24.43 4.14 -14.71
N VAL A 309 24.49 3.95 -13.41
CA VAL A 309 23.32 3.79 -12.54
C VAL A 309 23.24 4.95 -11.55
N ILE A 310 22.13 5.66 -11.58
CA ILE A 310 21.72 6.68 -10.60
C ILE A 310 20.63 6.06 -9.74
N ASN A 311 20.77 6.11 -8.42
CA ASN A 311 19.73 5.64 -7.49
C ASN A 311 19.26 6.80 -6.63
N VAL A 312 17.98 7.15 -6.70
CA VAL A 312 17.37 8.21 -5.89
C VAL A 312 16.34 7.56 -4.99
N THR A 313 16.62 7.50 -3.70
CA THR A 313 15.78 6.78 -2.73
C THR A 313 15.95 7.33 -1.32
N LEU A 314 14.96 7.07 -0.46
CA LEU A 314 15.05 7.26 0.99
C LEU A 314 15.28 5.93 1.74
N ASN A 315 15.34 4.80 1.02
CA ASN A 315 15.42 3.46 1.64
C ASN A 315 16.69 3.27 2.45
N ASP A 316 17.80 3.94 2.11
CA ASP A 316 19.05 3.91 2.87
C ASP A 316 18.91 4.45 4.30
N LEU A 317 17.81 5.16 4.60
CA LEU A 317 17.46 5.60 5.96
C LEU A 317 16.67 4.55 6.76
N SER A 318 16.23 3.46 6.12
CA SER A 318 15.50 2.35 6.74
C SER A 318 16.48 1.24 7.08
N VAL A 319 16.95 1.23 8.33
CA VAL A 319 18.11 0.40 8.74
C VAL A 319 17.74 -0.85 9.55
N ARG A 320 16.46 -1.22 9.69
CA ARG A 320 16.07 -2.30 10.61
C ARG A 320 15.73 -3.61 9.93
N SER A 321 14.92 -3.59 8.87
CA SER A 321 14.46 -4.79 8.15
C SER A 321 14.65 -4.62 6.67
N TRP A 322 15.02 -5.70 6.00
CA TRP A 322 15.08 -5.76 4.56
C TRP A 322 13.68 -5.73 3.95
N THR A 323 13.52 -5.00 2.87
CA THR A 323 12.25 -4.87 2.16
C THR A 323 12.37 -5.19 0.67
N SER A 324 13.57 -5.57 0.20
CA SER A 324 13.84 -5.96 -1.20
C SER A 324 13.88 -7.48 -1.36
N ASP A 325 13.45 -7.98 -2.51
CA ASP A 325 13.36 -9.40 -2.78
C ASP A 325 14.70 -10.12 -2.73
N PHE A 326 15.76 -9.51 -3.29
CA PHE A 326 17.11 -10.09 -3.30
C PHE A 326 17.91 -9.79 -2.05
N GLN A 327 17.55 -8.74 -1.31
CA GLN A 327 18.29 -8.26 -0.14
C GLN A 327 19.80 -8.01 -0.42
N GLU A 328 20.10 -7.58 -1.65
CA GLU A 328 21.43 -7.28 -2.13
C GLU A 328 21.55 -5.79 -2.48
N LEU A 329 22.70 -5.21 -2.20
CA LEU A 329 22.99 -3.84 -2.61
C LEU A 329 23.38 -3.81 -4.08
N ALA A 330 22.65 -3.03 -4.87
CA ALA A 330 23.04 -2.78 -6.25
C ALA A 330 24.29 -1.87 -6.30
N PRO A 331 25.30 -2.17 -7.13
CA PRO A 331 26.36 -1.22 -7.39
C PRO A 331 25.79 -0.03 -8.17
N VAL A 332 26.00 1.19 -7.67
CA VAL A 332 25.51 2.43 -8.28
C VAL A 332 26.66 3.42 -8.50
N ASP A 333 26.62 4.17 -9.60
CA ASP A 333 27.62 5.21 -9.89
C ASP A 333 27.30 6.51 -9.15
N LEU A 334 26.01 6.81 -8.92
CA LEU A 334 25.56 8.02 -8.25
C LEU A 334 24.42 7.70 -7.26
N PRO A 335 24.72 7.37 -5.99
CA PRO A 335 23.72 7.22 -4.95
C PRO A 335 23.24 8.58 -4.44
N ILE A 336 21.93 8.77 -4.35
CA ILE A 336 21.30 10.02 -3.91
C ILE A 336 20.22 9.71 -2.88
N VAL A 337 20.39 10.18 -1.66
CA VAL A 337 19.37 10.11 -0.61
C VAL A 337 18.54 11.39 -0.69
N ALA A 338 17.35 11.30 -1.30
CA ALA A 338 16.45 12.43 -1.45
C ALA A 338 15.00 11.99 -1.64
N ASN A 339 14.08 12.88 -1.26
CA ASN A 339 12.66 12.71 -1.58
C ASN A 339 12.42 13.11 -3.05
N THR A 340 11.85 12.20 -3.83
CA THR A 340 11.59 12.39 -5.28
C THR A 340 10.69 13.59 -5.57
N ARG A 341 9.78 13.97 -4.64
CA ARG A 341 8.93 15.16 -4.78
C ARG A 341 9.72 16.46 -4.95
N VAL A 342 10.84 16.61 -4.24
CA VAL A 342 11.67 17.83 -4.31
C VAL A 342 12.86 17.66 -5.24
N PHE A 343 13.37 16.45 -5.40
CA PHE A 343 14.50 16.14 -6.29
C PHE A 343 14.15 16.33 -7.77
N LEU A 344 13.02 15.76 -8.23
CA LEU A 344 12.66 15.75 -9.65
C LEU A 344 12.52 17.16 -10.27
N PRO A 345 11.81 18.12 -9.63
CA PRO A 345 11.78 19.49 -10.17
C PRO A 345 13.16 20.16 -10.16
N ALA A 346 13.97 19.95 -9.12
CA ALA A 346 15.33 20.52 -9.06
C ALA A 346 16.24 19.95 -10.17
N LEU A 347 16.14 18.65 -10.45
CA LEU A 347 16.85 17.99 -11.54
C LEU A 347 16.42 18.55 -12.91
N ALA A 348 15.11 18.71 -13.14
CA ALA A 348 14.60 19.26 -14.40
C ALA A 348 15.09 20.71 -14.64
N GLU A 349 15.13 21.55 -13.62
CA GLU A 349 15.66 22.91 -13.71
C GLU A 349 17.18 22.91 -13.98
N GLU A 350 17.94 22.02 -13.36
CA GLU A 350 19.38 21.94 -13.59
C GLU A 350 19.70 21.45 -15.03
N ILE A 351 18.91 20.47 -15.55
CA ILE A 351 19.03 20.04 -16.97
C ILE A 351 18.80 21.20 -17.92
N LYS A 352 17.75 21.99 -17.74
CA LYS A 352 17.46 23.18 -18.54
C LYS A 352 18.60 24.20 -18.48
N LYS A 353 19.14 24.45 -17.28
CA LYS A 353 20.24 25.38 -17.05
C LYS A 353 21.53 24.93 -17.75
N GLN A 354 21.87 23.66 -17.71
CA GLN A 354 23.06 23.13 -18.39
C GLN A 354 22.93 23.18 -19.91
N GLY A 355 21.72 22.94 -20.43
CA GLY A 355 21.44 23.00 -21.86
C GLY A 355 22.28 22.04 -22.74
N LYS A 356 22.77 20.92 -22.15
CA LYS A 356 23.74 20.01 -22.78
C LYS A 356 23.08 18.88 -23.58
N PHE A 357 21.84 19.01 -24.01
CA PHE A 357 21.15 17.99 -24.79
C PHE A 357 20.87 18.47 -26.22
N SER A 358 20.93 17.54 -27.18
CA SER A 358 20.59 17.80 -28.57
C SER A 358 19.09 17.65 -28.79
N LYS A 359 18.44 18.69 -29.27
CA LYS A 359 17.01 18.68 -29.58
C LYS A 359 16.66 17.58 -30.60
N SER A 360 17.49 17.40 -31.63
CA SER A 360 17.26 16.35 -32.64
C SER A 360 17.29 14.96 -32.04
N VAL A 361 18.24 14.68 -31.12
CA VAL A 361 18.33 13.38 -30.43
C VAL A 361 17.09 13.15 -29.54
N VAL A 362 16.61 14.20 -28.86
CA VAL A 362 15.39 14.14 -28.03
C VAL A 362 14.16 13.87 -28.91
N ASP A 363 14.03 14.57 -30.06
CA ASP A 363 12.91 14.41 -30.98
C ASP A 363 12.89 13.02 -31.63
N ASP A 364 14.06 12.51 -32.06
CA ASP A 364 14.18 11.17 -32.66
C ASP A 364 13.86 10.08 -31.63
N ARG A 365 14.33 10.23 -30.36
CA ARG A 365 13.99 9.34 -29.26
C ARG A 365 12.48 9.37 -29.00
N ARG A 366 11.84 10.54 -29.00
CA ARG A 366 10.38 10.66 -28.83
C ARG A 366 9.64 9.83 -29.86
N LYS A 367 9.98 9.94 -31.12
CA LYS A 367 9.34 9.18 -32.21
C LYS A 367 9.51 7.68 -32.01
N ALA A 368 10.74 7.24 -31.69
CA ALA A 368 11.01 5.81 -31.46
C ALA A 368 10.25 5.25 -30.28
N MET A 369 10.21 5.98 -29.14
CA MET A 369 9.50 5.53 -27.94
C MET A 369 7.99 5.53 -28.14
N THR A 370 7.41 6.51 -28.84
CA THR A 370 6.00 6.54 -29.18
C THR A 370 5.60 5.31 -29.99
N ALA A 371 6.35 4.97 -31.04
CA ALA A 371 6.08 3.77 -31.84
C ALA A 371 6.15 2.47 -31.00
N GLN A 372 7.13 2.37 -30.11
CA GLN A 372 7.25 1.23 -29.20
C GLN A 372 6.10 1.14 -28.18
N HIS A 373 5.64 2.28 -27.66
CA HIS A 373 4.47 2.34 -26.78
C HIS A 373 3.21 1.82 -27.49
N GLU A 374 2.95 2.28 -28.72
CA GLU A 374 1.82 1.82 -29.54
C GLU A 374 1.88 0.30 -29.79
N GLU A 375 3.07 -0.22 -30.12
CA GLU A 375 3.29 -1.66 -30.30
C GLU A 375 2.96 -2.47 -29.04
N VAL A 376 3.39 -2.01 -27.87
CA VAL A 376 3.09 -2.67 -26.59
C VAL A 376 1.58 -2.71 -26.33
N HIS A 377 0.90 -1.59 -26.52
CA HIS A 377 -0.54 -1.52 -26.36
C HIS A 377 -1.30 -2.41 -27.36
N ALA A 378 -0.88 -2.40 -28.62
CA ALA A 378 -1.45 -3.27 -29.66
C ALA A 378 -1.31 -4.75 -29.29
N ARG A 379 -0.16 -5.15 -28.71
CA ARG A 379 0.05 -6.52 -28.23
C ARG A 379 -0.90 -6.88 -27.08
N TRP A 380 -1.11 -6.00 -26.12
CA TRP A 380 -2.04 -6.25 -25.02
C TRP A 380 -3.49 -6.37 -25.50
N GLN A 381 -3.89 -5.56 -26.47
CA GLN A 381 -5.21 -5.68 -27.08
C GLN A 381 -5.35 -6.98 -27.90
N ALA A 382 -4.31 -7.42 -28.58
CA ALA A 382 -4.30 -8.70 -29.27
C ALA A 382 -4.42 -9.90 -28.31
N ASP A 383 -3.71 -9.82 -27.15
CA ASP A 383 -3.84 -10.85 -26.10
C ASP A 383 -5.27 -10.93 -25.53
N LEU A 384 -5.89 -9.79 -25.26
CA LEU A 384 -7.29 -9.73 -24.83
C LEU A 384 -8.21 -10.40 -25.88
N LYS A 385 -8.06 -10.01 -27.16
CA LYS A 385 -8.88 -10.54 -28.24
C LYS A 385 -8.69 -12.04 -28.43
N LYS A 386 -7.46 -12.53 -28.34
CA LYS A 386 -7.13 -13.96 -28.46
C LYS A 386 -7.81 -14.80 -27.39
N ARG A 387 -7.94 -14.25 -26.16
CA ARG A 387 -8.44 -14.95 -24.98
C ARG A 387 -9.90 -14.58 -24.64
N TRP A 388 -10.60 -13.95 -25.59
CA TRP A 388 -11.92 -13.36 -25.36
C TRP A 388 -12.99 -14.37 -24.96
N ASP A 389 -13.02 -15.53 -25.62
CA ASP A 389 -14.05 -16.56 -25.43
C ASP A 389 -13.57 -17.74 -24.57
N GLU A 390 -12.39 -17.62 -23.94
CA GLU A 390 -11.87 -18.68 -23.09
C GLU A 390 -12.78 -18.96 -21.88
N ARG A 391 -12.93 -20.25 -21.57
CA ARG A 391 -13.66 -20.78 -20.41
C ARG A 391 -12.77 -21.76 -19.63
N PRO A 392 -12.62 -21.63 -18.28
CA PRO A 392 -13.12 -20.55 -17.42
C PRO A 392 -12.61 -19.17 -17.84
N ILE A 393 -13.21 -18.10 -17.31
CA ILE A 393 -12.96 -16.71 -17.69
C ILE A 393 -11.48 -16.36 -17.62
N ALA A 394 -10.94 -15.82 -18.71
CA ALA A 394 -9.55 -15.36 -18.75
C ALA A 394 -9.34 -14.05 -17.99
N PRO A 395 -8.17 -13.85 -17.31
CA PRO A 395 -7.86 -12.61 -16.59
C PRO A 395 -8.01 -11.32 -17.41
N PRO A 396 -7.54 -11.23 -18.67
CA PRO A 396 -7.72 -10.01 -19.46
C PRO A 396 -9.20 -9.71 -19.75
N ARG A 397 -10.04 -10.73 -19.95
CA ARG A 397 -11.47 -10.54 -20.16
C ARG A 397 -12.14 -9.98 -18.91
N LEU A 398 -11.87 -10.55 -17.74
CA LEU A 398 -12.39 -10.02 -16.47
C LEU A 398 -11.97 -8.57 -16.25
N ALA A 399 -10.69 -8.25 -16.40
CA ALA A 399 -10.20 -6.89 -16.24
C ALA A 399 -10.88 -5.92 -17.21
N TYR A 400 -11.10 -6.31 -18.47
CA TYR A 400 -11.77 -5.50 -19.47
C TYR A 400 -13.24 -5.26 -19.13
N GLU A 401 -14.00 -6.28 -18.74
CA GLU A 401 -15.42 -6.13 -18.41
C GLU A 401 -15.64 -5.25 -17.16
N VAL A 402 -14.75 -5.35 -16.17
CA VAL A 402 -14.78 -4.44 -15.02
C VAL A 402 -14.49 -3.01 -15.46
N TRP A 403 -13.49 -2.80 -16.33
CA TRP A 403 -13.18 -1.48 -16.88
C TRP A 403 -14.36 -0.86 -17.62
N GLU A 404 -14.99 -1.61 -18.50
CA GLU A 404 -16.16 -1.13 -19.25
C GLU A 404 -17.31 -0.67 -18.36
N ALA A 405 -17.47 -1.31 -17.17
CA ALA A 405 -18.49 -0.92 -16.20
C ALA A 405 -18.12 0.34 -15.40
N ILE A 406 -16.82 0.53 -15.06
CA ILE A 406 -16.39 1.62 -14.17
C ILE A 406 -15.85 2.86 -14.88
N LYS A 407 -15.45 2.78 -16.16
CA LYS A 407 -14.72 3.84 -16.88
C LYS A 407 -15.41 5.20 -16.96
N LYS A 408 -16.73 5.24 -16.74
CA LYS A 408 -17.54 6.47 -16.72
C LYS A 408 -17.77 7.00 -15.30
N GLU A 409 -17.36 6.26 -14.30
CA GLU A 409 -17.47 6.64 -12.89
C GLU A 409 -16.26 7.45 -12.44
N ASP A 410 -16.39 8.16 -11.32
CA ASP A 410 -15.21 8.65 -10.59
C ASP A 410 -14.70 7.49 -9.73
N TRP A 411 -13.70 6.80 -10.21
CA TRP A 411 -13.19 5.55 -9.63
C TRP A 411 -11.77 5.67 -9.07
N LEU A 412 -11.43 4.76 -8.18
CA LEU A 412 -10.11 4.59 -7.60
C LEU A 412 -9.85 3.10 -7.35
N LEU A 413 -8.78 2.55 -7.90
CA LEU A 413 -8.34 1.19 -7.59
C LEU A 413 -7.56 1.21 -6.27
N VAL A 414 -8.18 0.73 -5.19
CA VAL A 414 -7.63 0.82 -3.83
C VAL A 414 -6.74 -0.36 -3.47
N ALA A 415 -7.00 -1.54 -4.05
CA ALA A 415 -6.18 -2.74 -3.87
C ALA A 415 -6.33 -3.70 -5.08
N GLY A 416 -5.39 -4.64 -5.21
CA GLY A 416 -5.44 -5.70 -6.20
C GLY A 416 -4.85 -5.30 -7.56
N ALA A 417 -3.54 -5.55 -7.74
CA ALA A 417 -2.88 -5.32 -9.03
C ALA A 417 -3.31 -6.32 -10.13
N PHE A 418 -3.96 -7.42 -9.77
CA PHE A 418 -4.47 -8.45 -10.68
C PHE A 418 -3.50 -8.81 -11.82
N ARG A 419 -2.25 -9.18 -11.44
CA ARG A 419 -1.15 -9.51 -12.37
C ARG A 419 -0.87 -8.42 -13.43
N GLY A 420 -1.22 -7.16 -13.12
CA GLY A 420 -0.99 -6.00 -14.00
C GLY A 420 -1.99 -5.87 -15.15
N TRP A 421 -3.11 -6.61 -15.18
CA TRP A 421 -4.10 -6.43 -16.24
C TRP A 421 -4.79 -5.06 -16.22
N PRO A 422 -5.13 -4.47 -15.05
CA PRO A 422 -5.65 -3.10 -15.03
C PRO A 422 -4.69 -2.09 -15.65
N SER A 423 -3.41 -2.13 -15.32
CA SER A 423 -2.43 -1.19 -15.89
C SER A 423 -2.22 -1.34 -17.41
N ARG A 424 -2.61 -2.48 -17.99
CA ARG A 424 -2.51 -2.74 -19.44
C ARG A 424 -3.78 -2.36 -20.21
N LEU A 425 -4.96 -2.45 -19.57
CA LEU A 425 -6.24 -2.33 -20.25
C LEU A 425 -7.08 -1.12 -19.80
N TRP A 426 -6.87 -0.61 -18.57
CA TRP A 426 -7.58 0.56 -18.08
C TRP A 426 -6.84 1.84 -18.42
N THR A 427 -7.55 2.95 -18.46
CA THR A 427 -6.95 4.27 -18.70
C THR A 427 -6.47 4.86 -17.37
N TRP A 428 -5.17 4.91 -17.18
CA TRP A 428 -4.51 5.53 -16.02
C TRP A 428 -3.80 6.81 -16.48
N ASP A 429 -4.58 7.87 -16.65
CA ASP A 429 -4.14 9.13 -17.27
C ASP A 429 -3.70 10.21 -16.27
N LYS A 430 -3.94 9.99 -14.99
CA LYS A 430 -3.63 10.96 -13.91
C LYS A 430 -3.12 10.27 -12.65
N PRO A 431 -2.33 10.97 -11.81
CA PRO A 431 -1.85 10.43 -10.54
C PRO A 431 -3.00 9.99 -9.61
N GLY A 432 -2.73 9.05 -8.72
CA GLY A 432 -3.63 8.65 -7.63
C GLY A 432 -4.78 7.74 -8.03
N LEU A 433 -4.84 7.21 -9.27
CA LEU A 433 -5.87 6.25 -9.69
C LEU A 433 -5.63 4.83 -9.18
N PHE A 434 -4.43 4.52 -8.69
CA PHE A 434 -4.08 3.25 -8.09
C PHE A 434 -3.23 3.45 -6.84
N LEU A 435 -3.68 2.92 -5.70
CA LEU A 435 -2.98 3.03 -4.42
C LEU A 435 -1.92 1.96 -4.21
N GLY A 436 -1.73 1.06 -5.17
CA GLY A 436 -0.77 -0.02 -5.09
C GLY A 436 -1.25 -1.22 -4.28
N GLY A 437 -0.38 -2.21 -4.20
CA GLY A 437 -0.53 -3.38 -3.35
C GLY A 437 -0.01 -3.14 -1.93
N TYR A 438 0.60 -4.16 -1.36
CA TYR A 438 1.21 -4.14 -0.02
C TYR A 438 2.64 -4.67 -0.11
N GLY A 439 3.58 -3.93 0.47
CA GLY A 439 5.01 -4.18 0.31
C GLY A 439 5.50 -5.49 0.95
N GLY A 440 4.88 -5.91 2.07
CA GLY A 440 5.31 -7.10 2.81
C GLY A 440 4.78 -8.43 2.26
N GLY A 441 3.90 -8.43 1.28
CA GLY A 441 3.32 -9.65 0.69
C GLY A 441 2.43 -10.48 1.64
N GLY A 442 2.14 -10.00 2.84
CA GLY A 442 1.31 -10.69 3.83
C GLY A 442 -0.17 -10.66 3.46
N LEU A 443 -0.76 -11.85 3.27
CA LEU A 443 -2.17 -12.00 2.90
C LEU A 443 -3.11 -11.44 4.00
N GLY A 444 -4.30 -10.98 3.59
CA GLY A 444 -5.29 -10.35 4.47
C GLY A 444 -5.36 -8.83 4.34
N TYR A 445 -4.42 -8.20 3.63
CA TYR A 445 -4.35 -6.77 3.42
C TYR A 445 -5.54 -6.23 2.61
N GLY A 446 -5.82 -6.82 1.44
CA GLY A 446 -6.75 -6.28 0.44
C GLY A 446 -8.14 -5.96 0.96
N PRO A 447 -8.85 -6.90 1.61
CA PRO A 447 -10.19 -6.65 2.11
C PRO A 447 -10.27 -5.52 3.12
N ALA A 448 -9.33 -5.50 4.08
CA ALA A 448 -9.31 -4.56 5.18
C ALA A 448 -8.80 -3.16 4.78
N ALA A 449 -7.69 -3.09 4.04
CA ALA A 449 -7.13 -1.82 3.57
C ALA A 449 -8.08 -1.09 2.62
N SER A 450 -8.88 -1.84 1.82
CA SER A 450 -9.88 -1.26 0.94
C SER A 450 -10.97 -0.50 1.70
N VAL A 451 -11.35 -0.97 2.89
CA VAL A 451 -12.30 -0.25 3.76
C VAL A 451 -11.69 1.08 4.19
N GLY A 452 -10.46 1.06 4.70
CA GLY A 452 -9.78 2.28 5.14
C GLY A 452 -9.58 3.28 4.01
N ALA A 453 -9.15 2.81 2.84
CA ALA A 453 -8.98 3.64 1.66
C ALA A 453 -10.29 4.27 1.15
N ALA A 454 -11.43 3.63 1.40
CA ALA A 454 -12.74 4.11 0.98
C ALA A 454 -13.41 5.07 2.00
N LEU A 455 -12.97 5.11 3.26
CA LEU A 455 -13.53 5.97 4.30
C LEU A 455 -13.62 7.46 3.89
N PRO A 456 -12.56 8.09 3.34
CA PRO A 456 -12.60 9.51 2.99
C PRO A 456 -13.54 9.83 1.83
N TYR A 457 -14.03 8.80 1.13
CA TYR A 457 -14.90 8.97 -0.05
C TYR A 457 -16.37 8.69 0.24
N ARG A 458 -16.76 8.49 1.50
CA ARG A 458 -18.16 8.40 1.91
C ARG A 458 -18.93 9.65 1.47
N GLY A 459 -20.02 9.46 0.74
CA GLY A 459 -20.87 10.55 0.28
C GLY A 459 -20.31 11.40 -0.87
N THR A 460 -19.12 11.12 -1.40
CA THR A 460 -18.53 11.90 -2.50
C THR A 460 -18.98 11.47 -3.90
N GLY A 461 -19.55 10.27 -4.04
CA GLY A 461 -19.90 9.67 -5.33
C GLY A 461 -18.76 8.86 -5.98
N LYS A 462 -17.56 8.89 -5.41
CA LYS A 462 -16.43 8.07 -5.88
C LYS A 462 -16.67 6.58 -5.60
N ILE A 463 -16.29 5.72 -6.54
CA ILE A 463 -16.33 4.26 -6.42
C ILE A 463 -14.91 3.74 -6.13
N CYS A 464 -14.70 3.19 -4.94
CA CYS A 464 -13.45 2.52 -4.59
C CYS A 464 -13.52 1.06 -5.05
N VAL A 465 -12.57 0.64 -5.89
CA VAL A 465 -12.54 -0.69 -6.49
C VAL A 465 -11.44 -1.52 -5.83
N ASN A 466 -11.78 -2.75 -5.44
CA ASN A 466 -10.84 -3.76 -4.99
C ASN A 466 -10.94 -4.99 -5.90
N LEU A 467 -9.85 -5.39 -6.54
CA LEU A 467 -9.76 -6.66 -7.28
C LEU A 467 -9.16 -7.71 -6.35
N GLN A 468 -10.04 -8.50 -5.72
CA GLN A 468 -9.71 -9.31 -4.56
C GLN A 468 -9.48 -10.78 -4.90
N ARG A 469 -8.36 -11.34 -4.46
CA ARG A 469 -8.08 -12.77 -4.56
C ARG A 469 -8.89 -13.55 -3.53
N ASP A 470 -9.33 -14.74 -3.91
CA ASP A 470 -10.14 -15.64 -3.09
C ASP A 470 -9.45 -16.10 -1.79
N GLY A 471 -8.24 -16.64 -1.90
CA GLY A 471 -7.47 -17.08 -0.73
C GLY A 471 -7.21 -15.95 0.26
N GLU A 472 -6.84 -14.76 -0.22
CA GLU A 472 -6.60 -13.60 0.62
C GLU A 472 -7.87 -13.07 1.31
N MET A 473 -9.04 -13.14 0.64
CA MET A 473 -10.32 -12.77 1.24
C MET A 473 -10.62 -13.58 2.50
N LEU A 474 -10.22 -14.84 2.56
CA LEU A 474 -10.49 -15.71 3.70
C LEU A 474 -9.69 -15.35 4.96
N TYR A 475 -8.57 -14.67 4.83
CA TYR A 475 -7.76 -14.24 5.98
C TYR A 475 -8.48 -13.18 6.82
N THR A 476 -9.13 -12.22 6.16
CA THR A 476 -9.76 -11.07 6.82
C THR A 476 -11.19 -10.83 6.31
N SER A 477 -11.94 -11.90 6.06
CA SER A 477 -13.30 -11.83 5.48
C SER A 477 -14.26 -10.96 6.30
N SER A 478 -14.09 -10.91 7.63
CA SER A 478 -14.90 -10.04 8.50
C SER A 478 -14.68 -8.54 8.28
N ALA A 479 -13.69 -8.13 7.47
CA ALA A 479 -13.57 -6.75 6.98
C ALA A 479 -14.81 -6.33 6.15
N MET A 480 -15.53 -7.29 5.53
CA MET A 480 -16.80 -7.02 4.86
C MET A 480 -17.86 -6.49 5.82
N TRP A 481 -17.88 -7.01 7.06
CA TRP A 481 -18.77 -6.47 8.09
C TRP A 481 -18.41 -5.02 8.43
N THR A 482 -17.11 -4.71 8.61
CA THR A 482 -16.63 -3.34 8.84
C THR A 482 -17.00 -2.42 7.66
N ALA A 483 -16.88 -2.90 6.42
CA ALA A 483 -17.31 -2.15 5.24
C ALA A 483 -18.81 -1.81 5.26
N ALA A 484 -19.65 -2.80 5.58
CA ALA A 484 -21.10 -2.60 5.70
C ALA A 484 -21.45 -1.65 6.86
N ASN A 485 -20.81 -1.83 8.02
CA ASN A 485 -21.03 -1.00 9.21
C ASN A 485 -20.67 0.48 8.97
N THR A 486 -19.66 0.74 8.15
CA THR A 486 -19.20 2.10 7.84
C THR A 486 -19.87 2.71 6.61
N GLY A 487 -20.55 1.92 5.79
CA GLY A 487 -21.23 2.40 4.56
C GLY A 487 -20.27 2.97 3.52
N VAL A 488 -19.07 2.42 3.40
CA VAL A 488 -18.06 2.88 2.44
C VAL A 488 -18.45 2.55 1.00
N PRO A 489 -18.10 3.42 0.01
CA PRO A 489 -18.42 3.19 -1.40
C PRO A 489 -17.45 2.19 -2.04
N LEU A 490 -17.45 0.94 -1.55
CA LEU A 490 -16.53 -0.12 -1.93
C LEU A 490 -17.18 -1.14 -2.86
N LEU A 491 -16.60 -1.30 -4.04
CA LEU A 491 -16.86 -2.38 -4.99
C LEU A 491 -15.72 -3.40 -4.90
N THR A 492 -16.00 -4.60 -4.42
CA THR A 492 -15.08 -5.72 -4.44
C THR A 492 -15.42 -6.65 -5.61
N VAL A 493 -14.50 -6.87 -6.52
CA VAL A 493 -14.62 -7.90 -7.57
C VAL A 493 -13.66 -9.02 -7.25
N MET A 494 -14.21 -10.21 -6.97
CA MET A 494 -13.40 -11.39 -6.67
C MET A 494 -12.77 -11.92 -7.96
N THR A 495 -11.45 -12.07 -7.95
CA THR A 495 -10.68 -12.77 -8.97
C THR A 495 -10.52 -14.23 -8.53
N ASN A 496 -11.65 -14.96 -8.49
CA ASN A 496 -11.77 -16.25 -7.85
C ASN A 496 -11.25 -17.38 -8.76
N ASN A 497 -9.99 -17.72 -8.58
CA ASN A 497 -9.34 -18.84 -9.29
C ASN A 497 -9.38 -20.16 -8.49
N ARG A 498 -9.86 -20.17 -7.26
CA ARG A 498 -10.03 -21.33 -6.36
C ARG A 498 -8.74 -22.07 -6.06
N VAL A 499 -7.61 -21.34 -6.05
CA VAL A 499 -6.30 -21.96 -5.82
C VAL A 499 -5.27 -20.92 -5.34
N TYR A 500 -4.35 -21.34 -4.49
CA TYR A 500 -3.12 -20.59 -4.19
C TYR A 500 -2.11 -20.72 -5.34
N TYR A 501 -2.40 -20.10 -6.48
CA TYR A 501 -1.68 -20.37 -7.73
C TYR A 501 -0.20 -19.97 -7.69
N ASN A 502 0.19 -18.95 -6.94
CA ASN A 502 1.59 -18.60 -6.76
C ASN A 502 2.40 -19.77 -6.16
N ASP A 503 1.80 -20.47 -5.19
CA ASP A 503 2.42 -21.60 -4.52
C ASP A 503 2.42 -22.85 -5.42
N VAL A 504 1.43 -22.98 -6.30
CA VAL A 504 1.44 -24.00 -7.38
C VAL A 504 2.65 -23.81 -8.30
N GLU A 505 2.93 -22.57 -8.73
CA GLU A 505 4.09 -22.26 -9.58
C GLU A 505 5.42 -22.56 -8.85
N HIS A 506 5.51 -22.27 -7.54
CA HIS A 506 6.70 -22.60 -6.73
C HIS A 506 6.88 -24.10 -6.59
N GLN A 507 5.82 -24.83 -6.27
CA GLN A 507 5.87 -26.29 -6.15
C GLN A 507 6.28 -26.95 -7.46
N GLU A 508 5.73 -26.50 -8.60
CA GLU A 508 6.08 -27.00 -9.92
C GLU A 508 7.58 -26.82 -10.21
N LYS A 509 8.14 -25.65 -9.95
CA LYS A 509 9.58 -25.39 -10.12
C LYS A 509 10.44 -26.33 -9.27
N VAL A 510 10.06 -26.54 -8.01
CA VAL A 510 10.78 -27.47 -7.12
C VAL A 510 10.66 -28.91 -7.60
N ALA A 511 9.48 -29.34 -8.08
CA ALA A 511 9.30 -30.69 -8.63
C ALA A 511 10.18 -30.90 -9.86
N ILE A 512 10.21 -29.96 -10.80
CA ILE A 512 11.08 -30.00 -12.00
C ILE A 512 12.54 -30.11 -11.59
N THR A 513 13.01 -29.24 -10.70
CA THR A 513 14.41 -29.24 -10.24
C THR A 513 14.82 -30.56 -9.59
N ARG A 514 13.88 -31.25 -8.94
CA ARG A 514 14.12 -32.50 -8.23
C ARG A 514 13.78 -33.73 -9.06
N GLY A 515 13.37 -33.60 -10.33
CA GLY A 515 12.94 -34.72 -11.19
C GLY A 515 11.74 -35.47 -10.63
N ARG A 516 10.80 -34.75 -9.96
CA ARG A 516 9.58 -35.33 -9.35
C ARG A 516 8.35 -35.04 -10.21
N PRO A 517 7.25 -35.80 -10.01
CA PRO A 517 6.00 -35.60 -10.75
C PRO A 517 5.41 -34.21 -10.55
N VAL A 518 5.18 -33.45 -11.64
CA VAL A 518 4.60 -32.10 -11.63
C VAL A 518 3.07 -32.13 -11.56
N GLU A 519 2.43 -33.23 -11.86
CA GLU A 519 0.97 -33.44 -11.81
C GLU A 519 0.42 -33.30 -10.39
N ASN A 520 1.26 -33.43 -9.37
CA ASN A 520 0.87 -33.28 -7.96
C ASN A 520 0.85 -31.82 -7.47
N LYS A 521 1.15 -30.84 -8.31
CA LYS A 521 1.33 -29.43 -7.93
C LYS A 521 0.10 -28.76 -7.30
N LEU A 522 -1.10 -29.29 -7.54
CA LEU A 522 -2.35 -28.79 -6.97
C LEU A 522 -2.68 -29.37 -5.59
N VAL A 523 -2.01 -30.44 -5.17
CA VAL A 523 -2.29 -31.09 -3.88
C VAL A 523 -1.94 -30.14 -2.72
N GLY A 524 -2.96 -29.82 -1.90
CA GLY A 524 -2.83 -28.85 -0.78
C GLY A 524 -2.90 -27.37 -1.17
N MET A 525 -3.10 -27.05 -2.46
CA MET A 525 -3.19 -25.68 -2.98
C MET A 525 -4.61 -25.32 -3.44
N GLU A 526 -5.40 -26.31 -3.83
CA GLU A 526 -6.72 -26.14 -4.42
C GLU A 526 -7.80 -25.90 -3.35
N MET A 527 -8.65 -24.90 -3.55
CA MET A 527 -9.81 -24.55 -2.72
C MET A 527 -11.14 -24.76 -3.46
N ALA A 528 -11.15 -25.63 -4.47
CA ALA A 528 -12.34 -25.90 -5.30
C ALA A 528 -13.29 -26.93 -4.70
N LYS A 529 -12.88 -27.67 -3.66
CA LYS A 529 -13.67 -28.77 -3.06
C LYS A 529 -13.62 -28.74 -1.52
N PRO A 530 -14.65 -28.18 -0.83
CA PRO A 530 -15.79 -27.45 -1.41
C PRO A 530 -15.39 -26.05 -1.89
N PRO A 531 -16.03 -25.50 -2.91
CA PRO A 531 -15.81 -24.09 -3.30
C PRO A 531 -16.43 -23.15 -2.28
N VAL A 532 -15.81 -21.99 -2.08
CA VAL A 532 -16.38 -20.93 -1.25
C VAL A 532 -17.37 -20.09 -2.08
N ASP A 533 -18.57 -19.90 -1.58
CA ASP A 533 -19.55 -18.96 -2.14
C ASP A 533 -19.34 -17.57 -1.51
N PHE A 534 -18.50 -16.75 -2.14
CA PHE A 534 -18.20 -15.40 -1.65
C PHE A 534 -19.39 -14.45 -1.75
N ALA A 535 -20.31 -14.67 -2.68
CA ALA A 535 -21.53 -13.87 -2.77
C ALA A 535 -22.45 -14.11 -1.56
N THR A 536 -22.62 -15.37 -1.14
CA THR A 536 -23.37 -15.71 0.09
C THR A 536 -22.62 -15.21 1.33
N LEU A 537 -21.31 -15.35 1.39
CA LEU A 537 -20.49 -14.83 2.48
C LEU A 537 -20.64 -13.30 2.62
N ALA A 538 -20.62 -12.56 1.51
CA ALA A 538 -20.84 -11.11 1.50
C ALA A 538 -22.22 -10.74 2.03
N ARG A 539 -23.27 -11.44 1.60
CA ARG A 539 -24.65 -11.22 2.09
C ARG A 539 -24.78 -11.46 3.58
N SER A 540 -24.06 -12.43 4.15
CA SER A 540 -24.06 -12.69 5.60
C SER A 540 -23.50 -11.53 6.41
N PHE A 541 -22.65 -10.69 5.81
CA PHE A 541 -22.11 -9.46 6.39
C PHE A 541 -22.87 -8.19 5.98
N SER A 542 -24.06 -8.31 5.40
CA SER A 542 -24.87 -7.18 4.90
C SER A 542 -24.25 -6.42 3.72
N VAL A 543 -23.23 -6.97 3.08
CA VAL A 543 -22.70 -6.49 1.81
C VAL A 543 -23.56 -7.04 0.67
N HIS A 544 -23.83 -6.25 -0.38
CA HIS A 544 -24.49 -6.78 -1.59
C HIS A 544 -23.57 -7.84 -2.21
N GLY A 545 -24.07 -9.05 -2.42
CA GLY A 545 -23.29 -10.16 -2.97
C GLY A 545 -23.94 -10.72 -4.22
N GLU A 546 -23.18 -10.79 -5.32
CA GLU A 546 -23.61 -11.36 -6.60
C GLU A 546 -22.58 -12.36 -7.14
N GLY A 547 -23.03 -13.49 -7.64
CA GLY A 547 -22.18 -14.55 -8.17
C GLY A 547 -22.50 -15.92 -7.56
N PRO A 548 -21.70 -17.00 -7.86
CA PRO A 548 -20.51 -16.94 -8.72
C PRO A 548 -20.86 -16.75 -10.20
N ILE A 549 -20.14 -15.86 -10.88
CA ILE A 549 -20.28 -15.61 -12.31
C ILE A 549 -19.31 -16.49 -13.06
N THR A 550 -19.84 -17.29 -13.99
CA THR A 550 -19.08 -18.22 -14.84
C THR A 550 -19.04 -17.81 -16.31
N GLU A 551 -20.01 -16.98 -16.73
CA GLU A 551 -20.13 -16.50 -18.10
C GLU A 551 -19.59 -15.07 -18.22
N PRO A 552 -18.60 -14.81 -19.10
CA PRO A 552 -17.98 -13.48 -19.22
C PRO A 552 -18.95 -12.34 -19.52
N GLU A 553 -20.01 -12.61 -20.28
CA GLU A 553 -21.03 -11.64 -20.67
C GLU A 553 -21.85 -11.13 -19.48
N GLN A 554 -21.85 -11.84 -18.36
CA GLN A 554 -22.57 -11.48 -17.14
C GLN A 554 -21.75 -10.57 -16.21
N ILE A 555 -20.43 -10.44 -16.43
CA ILE A 555 -19.54 -9.68 -15.53
C ILE A 555 -19.95 -8.20 -15.50
N ARG A 556 -19.98 -7.55 -16.67
CA ARG A 556 -20.32 -6.12 -16.75
C ARG A 556 -21.69 -5.81 -16.16
N PRO A 557 -22.79 -6.48 -16.54
CA PRO A 557 -24.09 -6.24 -15.94
C PRO A 557 -24.12 -6.40 -14.42
N ALA A 558 -23.39 -7.37 -13.87
CA ALA A 558 -23.31 -7.58 -12.43
C ALA A 558 -22.56 -6.43 -11.73
N VAL A 559 -21.43 -6.01 -12.29
CA VAL A 559 -20.66 -4.87 -11.78
C VAL A 559 -21.49 -3.58 -11.84
N GLU A 560 -22.23 -3.34 -12.91
CA GLU A 560 -23.13 -2.18 -13.06
C GLU A 560 -24.26 -2.18 -12.00
N ARG A 561 -24.87 -3.35 -11.71
CA ARG A 561 -25.85 -3.48 -10.62
C ARG A 561 -25.21 -3.22 -9.25
N ALA A 562 -24.01 -3.74 -9.01
CA ALA A 562 -23.26 -3.50 -7.79
C ALA A 562 -22.96 -2.00 -7.60
N ILE A 563 -22.54 -1.29 -8.65
CA ILE A 563 -22.33 0.17 -8.63
C ILE A 563 -23.62 0.90 -8.27
N LYS A 564 -24.74 0.49 -8.85
CA LYS A 564 -26.06 1.07 -8.54
C LYS A 564 -26.41 0.94 -7.06
N VAL A 565 -26.20 -0.25 -6.47
CA VAL A 565 -26.41 -0.48 -5.02
C VAL A 565 -25.52 0.44 -4.17
N ILE A 566 -24.24 0.58 -4.53
CA ILE A 566 -23.32 1.48 -3.82
C ILE A 566 -23.81 2.93 -3.87
N LYS A 567 -24.27 3.39 -5.03
CA LYS A 567 -24.69 4.79 -5.23
C LYS A 567 -26.04 5.11 -4.61
N GLU A 568 -27.00 4.20 -4.73
CA GLU A 568 -28.38 4.43 -4.29
C GLU A 568 -28.62 3.98 -2.84
N GLU A 569 -28.13 2.80 -2.47
CA GLU A 569 -28.37 2.20 -1.15
C GLU A 569 -27.25 2.53 -0.12
N LYS A 570 -26.13 3.15 -0.55
CA LYS A 570 -24.96 3.43 0.28
C LYS A 570 -24.40 2.18 0.96
N ARG A 571 -24.46 1.06 0.29
CA ARG A 571 -24.05 -0.26 0.77
C ARG A 571 -22.92 -0.79 -0.09
N PRO A 572 -21.80 -1.28 0.49
CA PRO A 572 -20.72 -1.91 -0.27
C PRO A 572 -21.22 -3.16 -1.01
N ALA A 573 -20.54 -3.49 -2.11
CA ALA A 573 -20.93 -4.59 -2.97
C ALA A 573 -19.74 -5.50 -3.31
N LEU A 574 -20.03 -6.80 -3.49
CA LEU A 574 -19.10 -7.82 -3.93
C LEU A 574 -19.68 -8.57 -5.13
N VAL A 575 -18.85 -8.72 -6.18
CA VAL A 575 -19.17 -9.55 -7.35
C VAL A 575 -18.14 -10.69 -7.41
N ASP A 576 -18.60 -11.94 -7.26
CA ASP A 576 -17.74 -13.12 -7.31
C ASP A 576 -17.66 -13.65 -8.74
N VAL A 577 -16.43 -13.70 -9.30
CA VAL A 577 -16.19 -14.15 -10.68
C VAL A 577 -15.25 -15.35 -10.68
N TYR A 578 -15.75 -16.49 -11.16
CA TYR A 578 -14.94 -17.68 -11.37
C TYR A 578 -14.08 -17.52 -12.62
N MET A 579 -12.77 -17.60 -12.43
CA MET A 579 -11.79 -17.46 -13.49
C MET A 579 -10.85 -18.65 -13.59
N GLN A 580 -9.99 -18.63 -14.58
CA GLN A 580 -8.93 -19.62 -14.77
C GLN A 580 -8.02 -19.70 -13.54
N MET A 581 -7.49 -20.90 -13.29
CA MET A 581 -6.45 -21.15 -12.29
C MET A 581 -5.10 -20.62 -12.82
N VAL A 582 -4.82 -19.34 -12.62
CA VAL A 582 -3.61 -18.63 -13.09
C VAL A 582 -3.12 -17.62 -12.06
#